data_e06e546f9ea1726498e0c7bdf0659a63
#
_entry.id   e06e546f9ea1726498e0c7bdf0659a63
#
_cell.length_a   1.000
_cell.length_b   1.000
_cell.length_c   1.000
_cell.angle_alpha   90.00
_cell.angle_beta   90.00
_cell.angle_gamma   90.00
#
_symmetry.space_group_name_H-M   'P 1'
#
loop_
_entity.id
_entity.type
_entity.pdbx_description
1 polymer ?
#
loop_
_entity_poly.entity_id
_entity_poly.type
_entity_poly.pdbx_seq_one_letter_code
_entity_poly.pdbx_strand_id
1 'polypeptide(L)'
;MKKYKEVLIIPDPHDSPGISQDRFRIAGQFMMDRMPEYVVCLGDWTEMGSLSKYDVGRLSAEGKRYCDDVVSANKALEIFNRPLADYNKTSTRWKKKKYQPKMIMCEGNHENRITVAAQSTPSLYGTISLADLQFNKYGWITHPLAKPAIVEGIAFSHYFTSGVMGRPIGGLNHARSLLTKCLTSSIVGHSHLRDMSEYVTVTGKRILGLVAGCYFEHEMEWTGENLRYWRGLVYLHDVYDGMAEPEFLSLKNYLKMKYT
;
A
#
# COMPACT_ATOMS: atom_id res chain seq x y z
N MET A 1 -30.65 4.25 8.35
CA MET A 1 -29.69 3.15 8.09
C MET A 1 -28.29 3.72 8.06
N LYS A 2 -27.35 3.18 8.84
CA LYS A 2 -25.94 3.52 8.74
C LYS A 2 -25.41 3.06 7.38
N LYS A 3 -24.77 3.95 6.63
CA LYS A 3 -24.21 3.59 5.32
C LYS A 3 -22.83 2.99 5.57
N TYR A 4 -22.70 1.68 5.39
CA TYR A 4 -21.41 0.98 5.38
C TYR A 4 -20.51 1.52 4.27
N LYS A 5 -19.21 1.41 4.45
CA LYS A 5 -18.19 1.86 3.50
C LYS A 5 -17.48 0.67 2.86
N GLU A 6 -16.98 0.91 1.67
CA GLU A 6 -16.15 -0.04 0.93
C GLU A 6 -14.72 0.52 0.85
N VAL A 7 -13.73 -0.33 1.05
CA VAL A 7 -12.31 0.06 1.04
C VAL A 7 -11.51 -0.87 0.13
N LEU A 8 -10.82 -0.31 -0.85
CA LEU A 8 -9.82 -1.03 -1.63
C LEU A 8 -8.45 -0.87 -0.96
N ILE A 9 -7.76 -1.99 -0.72
CA ILE A 9 -6.39 -2.01 -0.17
C ILE A 9 -5.42 -2.48 -1.26
N ILE A 10 -4.36 -1.69 -1.46
CA ILE A 10 -3.23 -1.99 -2.34
C ILE A 10 -2.02 -2.24 -1.44
N PRO A 11 -1.61 -3.49 -1.19
CA PRO A 11 -0.46 -3.77 -0.36
C PRO A 11 0.83 -3.80 -1.19
N ASP A 12 1.87 -3.15 -0.74
CA ASP A 12 3.27 -3.28 -1.15
C ASP A 12 3.45 -3.53 -2.67
N PRO A 13 3.20 -2.53 -3.55
CA PRO A 13 3.30 -2.70 -5.00
C PRO A 13 4.73 -2.82 -5.53
N HIS A 14 5.72 -2.29 -4.84
CA HIS A 14 7.15 -2.34 -5.19
C HIS A 14 7.43 -2.05 -6.66
N ASP A 15 7.03 -0.87 -7.14
CA ASP A 15 7.40 -0.45 -8.48
C ASP A 15 8.91 -0.25 -8.60
N SER A 16 9.46 -0.64 -9.75
CA SER A 16 10.89 -0.50 -10.03
C SER A 16 11.13 -0.26 -11.52
N PRO A 17 12.14 0.52 -11.89
CA PRO A 17 12.50 0.72 -13.30
C PRO A 17 12.69 -0.60 -14.05
N GLY A 18 12.14 -0.68 -15.26
CA GLY A 18 12.23 -1.87 -16.11
C GLY A 18 11.21 -2.99 -15.80
N ILE A 19 10.45 -2.87 -14.72
CA ILE A 19 9.40 -3.84 -14.37
C ILE A 19 8.07 -3.45 -14.99
N SER A 20 7.29 -4.45 -15.45
CA SER A 20 5.95 -4.20 -15.99
C SER A 20 5.04 -3.52 -14.98
N GLN A 21 4.40 -2.45 -15.42
CA GLN A 21 3.44 -1.65 -14.63
C GLN A 21 1.98 -2.03 -14.88
N ASP A 22 1.72 -3.13 -15.60
CA ASP A 22 0.35 -3.54 -15.95
C ASP A 22 -0.54 -3.78 -14.72
N ARG A 23 0.04 -4.25 -13.62
CA ARG A 23 -0.68 -4.41 -12.35
C ARG A 23 -1.34 -3.12 -11.84
N PHE A 24 -0.74 -1.95 -12.08
CA PHE A 24 -1.34 -0.66 -11.69
C PHE A 24 -2.53 -0.30 -12.56
N ARG A 25 -2.49 -0.62 -13.85
CA ARG A 25 -3.64 -0.50 -14.76
C ARG A 25 -4.80 -1.38 -14.28
N ILE A 26 -4.50 -2.64 -13.94
CA ILE A 26 -5.48 -3.60 -13.40
C ILE A 26 -6.11 -3.09 -12.11
N ALA A 27 -5.30 -2.60 -11.15
CA ALA A 27 -5.82 -2.04 -9.90
C ALA A 27 -6.70 -0.80 -10.14
N GLY A 28 -6.30 0.08 -11.06
CA GLY A 28 -7.09 1.25 -11.44
C GLY A 28 -8.44 0.89 -12.09
N GLN A 29 -8.47 -0.13 -12.95
CA GLN A 29 -9.71 -0.65 -13.53
C GLN A 29 -10.60 -1.30 -12.47
N PHE A 30 -10.02 -2.10 -11.58
CA PHE A 30 -10.75 -2.72 -10.47
C PHE A 30 -11.38 -1.66 -9.55
N MET A 31 -10.62 -0.60 -9.22
CA MET A 31 -11.14 0.55 -8.46
C MET A 31 -12.37 1.17 -9.15
N MET A 32 -12.34 1.33 -10.46
CA MET A 32 -13.46 1.90 -11.22
C MET A 32 -14.66 0.96 -11.29
N ASP A 33 -14.44 -0.34 -11.35
CA ASP A 33 -15.53 -1.33 -11.36
C ASP A 33 -16.28 -1.40 -10.02
N ARG A 34 -15.55 -1.28 -8.91
CA ARG A 34 -16.11 -1.40 -7.56
C ARG A 34 -16.52 -0.05 -6.95
N MET A 35 -15.90 1.04 -7.37
CA MET A 35 -16.11 2.41 -6.86
C MET A 35 -16.13 2.53 -5.33
N PRO A 36 -15.10 2.03 -4.61
CA PRO A 36 -15.05 2.12 -3.15
C PRO A 36 -14.98 3.56 -2.66
N GLU A 37 -15.48 3.84 -1.45
CA GLU A 37 -15.34 5.17 -0.85
C GLU A 37 -13.90 5.51 -0.47
N TYR A 38 -13.08 4.50 -0.14
CA TYR A 38 -11.68 4.66 0.22
C TYR A 38 -10.78 3.76 -0.62
N VAL A 39 -9.60 4.28 -0.95
CA VAL A 39 -8.49 3.50 -1.51
C VAL A 39 -7.29 3.69 -0.59
N VAL A 40 -6.77 2.62 -0.01
CA VAL A 40 -5.64 2.67 0.91
C VAL A 40 -4.48 1.89 0.32
N CYS A 41 -3.35 2.56 0.05
CA CYS A 41 -2.08 1.89 -0.20
C CYS A 41 -1.33 1.74 1.12
N LEU A 42 -0.86 0.53 1.41
CA LEU A 42 -0.16 0.22 2.66
C LEU A 42 1.34 0.57 2.64
N GLY A 43 1.78 1.34 1.64
CA GLY A 43 3.19 1.73 1.49
C GLY A 43 3.96 0.81 0.55
N ASP A 44 5.25 1.06 0.48
CA ASP A 44 6.17 0.41 -0.46
C ASP A 44 5.62 0.43 -1.90
N TRP A 45 5.10 1.61 -2.29
CA TRP A 45 4.64 1.86 -3.67
C TRP A 45 5.76 1.67 -4.67
N THR A 46 6.96 2.12 -4.30
CA THR A 46 8.18 2.01 -5.08
C THR A 46 9.26 1.26 -4.31
N GLU A 47 10.14 0.56 -5.03
CA GLU A 47 11.28 -0.14 -4.43
C GLU A 47 12.35 0.84 -3.93
N MET A 48 12.53 2.02 -4.56
CA MET A 48 13.62 2.96 -4.27
C MET A 48 14.99 2.26 -4.17
N GLY A 49 15.27 1.40 -5.13
CA GLY A 49 16.45 0.54 -5.13
C GLY A 49 17.77 1.30 -5.16
N SER A 50 17.78 2.50 -5.75
CA SER A 50 18.96 3.39 -5.79
C SER A 50 19.41 3.88 -4.40
N LEU A 51 18.49 3.89 -3.41
CA LEU A 51 18.76 4.34 -2.04
C LEU A 51 18.84 3.19 -1.03
N SER A 52 18.92 1.94 -1.52
CA SER A 52 19.06 0.77 -0.67
C SER A 52 20.41 0.73 0.03
N LYS A 53 20.42 0.78 1.36
CA LYS A 53 21.63 0.63 2.16
C LYS A 53 22.21 -0.79 2.12
N TYR A 54 21.37 -1.78 1.84
CA TYR A 54 21.75 -3.20 1.79
C TYR A 54 22.52 -3.56 0.51
N ASP A 55 22.37 -2.75 -0.55
CA ASP A 55 22.98 -2.99 -1.85
C ASP A 55 24.27 -2.19 -2.06
N VAL A 56 24.67 -1.36 -1.10
CA VAL A 56 25.89 -0.56 -1.19
C VAL A 56 27.12 -1.47 -1.38
N GLY A 57 27.87 -1.24 -2.46
CA GLY A 57 29.03 -2.04 -2.85
C GLY A 57 28.71 -3.41 -3.48
N ARG A 58 27.44 -3.69 -3.78
CA ARG A 58 27.03 -4.91 -4.47
C ARG A 58 26.72 -4.63 -5.95
N LEU A 59 26.82 -5.66 -6.79
CA LEU A 59 26.44 -5.61 -8.20
C LEU A 59 24.98 -5.18 -8.38
N SER A 60 24.11 -5.56 -7.46
CA SER A 60 22.69 -5.16 -7.46
C SER A 60 22.45 -3.64 -7.38
N ALA A 61 23.44 -2.85 -6.96
CA ALA A 61 23.37 -1.38 -6.94
C ALA A 61 23.79 -0.74 -8.27
N GLU A 62 24.46 -1.50 -9.15
CA GLU A 62 25.02 -0.95 -10.37
C GLU A 62 23.91 -0.40 -11.29
N GLY A 63 24.12 0.80 -11.81
CA GLY A 63 23.20 1.45 -12.75
C GLY A 63 21.94 2.02 -12.12
N LYS A 64 21.61 1.73 -10.86
CA LYS A 64 20.41 2.29 -10.20
C LYS A 64 20.57 3.80 -9.97
N ARG A 65 19.54 4.57 -10.32
CA ARG A 65 19.51 6.03 -10.16
C ARG A 65 18.21 6.48 -9.50
N TYR A 66 18.32 7.45 -8.60
CA TYR A 66 17.17 8.04 -7.90
C TYR A 66 16.13 8.62 -8.87
N CYS A 67 16.57 9.33 -9.91
CA CYS A 67 15.67 9.88 -10.91
C CYS A 67 14.86 8.80 -11.63
N ASP A 68 15.44 7.63 -11.90
CA ASP A 68 14.76 6.54 -12.58
C ASP A 68 13.70 5.89 -11.68
N ASP A 69 14.01 5.70 -10.39
CA ASP A 69 13.06 5.24 -9.39
C ASP A 69 11.85 6.21 -9.29
N VAL A 70 12.10 7.52 -9.22
CA VAL A 70 11.06 8.56 -9.14
C VAL A 70 10.21 8.60 -10.41
N VAL A 71 10.84 8.55 -11.59
CA VAL A 71 10.12 8.54 -12.88
C VAL A 71 9.23 7.30 -12.99
N SER A 72 9.74 6.13 -12.63
CA SER A 72 8.97 4.89 -12.64
C SER A 72 7.79 4.96 -11.67
N ALA A 73 8.01 5.35 -10.42
CA ALA A 73 6.97 5.46 -9.41
C ALA A 73 5.84 6.44 -9.81
N ASN A 74 6.20 7.59 -10.39
CA ASN A 74 5.22 8.58 -10.86
C ASN A 74 4.44 8.10 -12.09
N LYS A 75 5.07 7.34 -12.98
CA LYS A 75 4.39 6.69 -14.10
C LYS A 75 3.40 5.63 -13.62
N ALA A 76 3.76 4.84 -12.61
CA ALA A 76 2.85 3.89 -11.99
C ALA A 76 1.62 4.58 -11.38
N LEU A 77 1.82 5.74 -10.70
CA LEU A 77 0.73 6.57 -10.18
C LEU A 77 -0.18 7.08 -11.32
N GLU A 78 0.39 7.55 -12.42
CA GLU A 78 -0.39 7.99 -13.58
C GLU A 78 -1.23 6.85 -14.14
N ILE A 79 -0.62 5.68 -14.35
CA ILE A 79 -1.32 4.50 -14.89
C ILE A 79 -2.48 4.08 -14.00
N PHE A 80 -2.27 4.02 -12.69
CA PHE A 80 -3.32 3.68 -11.73
C PHE A 80 -4.48 4.69 -11.74
N ASN A 81 -4.17 5.99 -11.79
CA ASN A 81 -5.18 7.05 -11.68
C ASN A 81 -5.86 7.39 -13.03
N ARG A 82 -5.32 6.93 -14.17
CA ARG A 82 -5.85 7.25 -15.50
C ARG A 82 -7.32 6.87 -15.68
N PRO A 83 -7.80 5.66 -15.32
CA PRO A 83 -9.22 5.32 -15.46
C PRO A 83 -10.15 6.26 -14.69
N LEU A 84 -9.76 6.69 -13.49
CA LEU A 84 -10.51 7.66 -12.69
C LEU A 84 -10.54 9.05 -13.35
N ALA A 85 -9.41 9.50 -13.87
CA ALA A 85 -9.31 10.79 -14.55
C ALA A 85 -10.21 10.82 -15.80
N ASP A 86 -10.20 9.77 -16.62
CA ASP A 86 -10.99 9.63 -17.83
C ASP A 86 -12.48 9.57 -17.52
N TYR A 87 -12.89 8.83 -16.50
CA TYR A 87 -14.26 8.79 -16.01
C TYR A 87 -14.73 10.18 -15.57
N ASN A 88 -13.94 10.89 -14.77
CA ASN A 88 -14.30 12.21 -14.25
C ASN A 88 -14.33 13.29 -15.33
N LYS A 89 -13.44 13.20 -16.34
CA LYS A 89 -13.48 14.05 -17.54
C LYS A 89 -14.79 13.86 -18.31
N THR A 90 -15.18 12.61 -18.53
CA THR A 90 -16.42 12.25 -19.20
C THR A 90 -17.64 12.68 -18.39
N SER A 91 -17.63 12.46 -17.07
CA SER A 91 -18.72 12.90 -16.16
C SER A 91 -18.89 14.41 -16.16
N THR A 92 -17.78 15.18 -16.21
CA THR A 92 -17.83 16.65 -16.34
C THR A 92 -18.49 17.07 -17.65
N ARG A 93 -18.10 16.44 -18.77
CA ARG A 93 -18.71 16.72 -20.11
C ARG A 93 -20.21 16.48 -20.13
N TRP A 94 -20.68 15.44 -19.45
CA TRP A 94 -22.09 15.07 -19.41
C TRP A 94 -22.87 15.58 -18.18
N LYS A 95 -22.27 16.48 -17.40
CA LYS A 95 -22.84 17.04 -16.14
C LYS A 95 -23.27 15.96 -15.15
N LYS A 96 -22.60 14.81 -15.14
CA LYS A 96 -22.82 13.71 -14.20
C LYS A 96 -21.98 13.91 -12.94
N LYS A 97 -22.36 13.22 -11.85
CA LYS A 97 -21.57 13.22 -10.60
C LYS A 97 -20.20 12.59 -10.84
N LYS A 98 -19.15 13.27 -10.41
CA LYS A 98 -17.79 12.71 -10.38
C LYS A 98 -17.66 11.64 -9.31
N TYR A 99 -16.80 10.67 -9.55
CA TYR A 99 -16.35 9.75 -8.52
C TYR A 99 -15.06 10.31 -7.90
N GLN A 100 -15.04 10.41 -6.58
CA GLN A 100 -13.94 11.01 -5.81
C GLN A 100 -13.70 10.19 -4.55
N PRO A 101 -13.03 9.03 -4.67
CA PRO A 101 -12.66 8.24 -3.50
C PRO A 101 -11.67 9.01 -2.63
N LYS A 102 -11.68 8.74 -1.33
CA LYS A 102 -10.61 9.21 -0.45
C LYS A 102 -9.42 8.28 -0.61
N MET A 103 -8.32 8.80 -1.15
CA MET A 103 -7.09 8.05 -1.39
C MET A 103 -6.09 8.30 -0.27
N ILE A 104 -5.59 7.24 0.35
CA ILE A 104 -4.69 7.26 1.49
C ILE A 104 -3.43 6.46 1.15
N MET A 105 -2.27 7.07 1.34
CA MET A 105 -0.96 6.47 1.21
C MET A 105 -0.31 6.36 2.59
N CYS A 106 -0.17 5.17 3.12
CA CYS A 106 0.68 4.91 4.27
C CYS A 106 2.11 4.75 3.76
N GLU A 107 3.00 5.66 4.13
CA GLU A 107 4.40 5.55 3.71
C GLU A 107 5.02 4.24 4.21
N GLY A 108 5.69 3.53 3.32
CA GLY A 108 6.45 2.34 3.65
C GLY A 108 7.92 2.64 3.97
N ASN A 109 8.66 1.60 4.31
CA ASN A 109 10.08 1.77 4.58
C ASN A 109 10.91 2.04 3.32
N HIS A 110 10.39 1.73 2.14
CA HIS A 110 11.05 2.02 0.87
C HIS A 110 10.92 3.50 0.50
N GLU A 111 9.75 4.13 0.62
CA GLU A 111 9.63 5.60 0.50
C GLU A 111 10.47 6.32 1.54
N ASN A 112 10.53 5.80 2.76
CA ASN A 112 11.33 6.38 3.84
C ASN A 112 12.84 6.36 3.56
N ARG A 113 13.34 5.56 2.60
CA ARG A 113 14.74 5.61 2.13
C ARG A 113 15.12 7.01 1.66
N ILE A 114 14.18 7.76 1.04
CA ILE A 114 14.40 9.15 0.59
C ILE A 114 14.68 10.03 1.79
N THR A 115 13.84 9.97 2.83
CA THR A 115 14.03 10.75 4.07
C THR A 115 15.34 10.41 4.75
N VAL A 116 15.65 9.12 4.87
CA VAL A 116 16.89 8.64 5.51
C VAL A 116 18.12 9.08 4.72
N ALA A 117 18.10 9.02 3.39
CA ALA A 117 19.20 9.47 2.54
C ALA A 117 19.43 10.97 2.68
N ALA A 118 18.37 11.78 2.61
CA ALA A 118 18.46 13.23 2.80
C ALA A 118 19.00 13.61 4.18
N GLN A 119 18.63 12.90 5.23
CA GLN A 119 19.10 13.16 6.60
C GLN A 119 20.54 12.69 6.84
N SER A 120 20.95 11.57 6.23
CA SER A 120 22.28 10.99 6.44
C SER A 120 23.36 11.57 5.53
N THR A 121 22.97 12.30 4.48
CA THR A 121 23.88 12.89 3.50
C THR A 121 23.55 14.38 3.33
N PRO A 122 24.25 15.29 4.05
CA PRO A 122 23.90 16.71 4.08
C PRO A 122 23.78 17.38 2.70
N SER A 123 24.57 16.94 1.73
CA SER A 123 24.51 17.47 0.34
C SER A 123 23.21 17.10 -0.40
N LEU A 124 22.46 16.12 0.06
CA LEU A 124 21.17 15.73 -0.51
C LEU A 124 19.98 16.44 0.18
N TYR A 125 20.20 17.07 1.33
CA TYR A 125 19.14 17.76 2.04
C TYR A 125 18.63 18.96 1.21
N GLY A 126 17.32 18.95 0.94
CA GLY A 126 16.69 19.95 0.08
C GLY A 126 16.80 19.67 -1.43
N THR A 127 17.50 18.61 -1.86
CA THR A 127 17.57 18.21 -3.28
C THR A 127 16.68 17.03 -3.60
N ILE A 128 16.44 16.13 -2.64
CA ILE A 128 15.53 14.99 -2.74
C ILE A 128 14.51 15.04 -1.61
N SER A 129 13.29 14.62 -1.90
CA SER A 129 12.22 14.63 -0.92
C SER A 129 11.09 13.65 -1.27
N LEU A 130 10.25 13.29 -0.30
CA LEU A 130 9.04 12.50 -0.54
C LEU A 130 8.06 13.18 -1.51
N ALA A 131 8.14 14.51 -1.65
CA ALA A 131 7.31 15.26 -2.60
C ALA A 131 7.63 14.91 -4.07
N ASP A 132 8.82 14.37 -4.36
CA ASP A 132 9.22 13.93 -5.70
C ASP A 132 8.32 12.78 -6.21
N LEU A 133 7.72 12.00 -5.30
CA LEU A 133 6.77 10.93 -5.59
C LEU A 133 5.34 11.41 -5.92
N GLN A 134 5.09 12.67 -6.06
CA GLN A 134 3.87 13.32 -6.57
C GLN A 134 2.52 12.72 -6.11
N PHE A 135 2.44 12.03 -4.97
CA PHE A 135 1.19 11.44 -4.46
C PHE A 135 0.07 12.50 -4.37
N ASN A 136 0.40 13.69 -3.87
CA ASN A 136 -0.56 14.78 -3.71
C ASN A 136 -1.15 15.27 -5.04
N LYS A 137 -0.43 15.16 -6.16
CA LYS A 137 -0.90 15.52 -7.51
C LYS A 137 -2.15 14.73 -7.91
N TYR A 138 -2.25 13.49 -7.42
CA TYR A 138 -3.37 12.60 -7.68
C TYR A 138 -4.39 12.54 -6.54
N GLY A 139 -4.29 13.44 -5.56
CA GLY A 139 -5.22 13.54 -4.44
C GLY A 139 -5.01 12.52 -3.33
N TRP A 140 -3.84 11.85 -3.29
CA TRP A 140 -3.49 10.97 -2.19
C TRP A 140 -3.11 11.78 -0.95
N ILE A 141 -3.65 11.38 0.21
CA ILE A 141 -3.29 11.90 1.52
C ILE A 141 -2.22 10.97 2.09
N THR A 142 -1.01 11.49 2.29
CA THR A 142 0.12 10.70 2.79
C THR A 142 0.14 10.69 4.32
N HIS A 143 0.35 9.51 4.90
CA HIS A 143 0.61 9.30 6.32
C HIS A 143 2.04 8.83 6.50
N PRO A 144 2.87 9.52 7.30
CA PRO A 144 4.26 9.16 7.52
C PRO A 144 4.42 7.75 8.06
N LEU A 145 5.57 7.12 7.76
CA LEU A 145 5.90 5.79 8.26
C LEU A 145 5.63 5.64 9.76
N ALA A 146 4.99 4.54 10.14
CA ALA A 146 4.56 4.21 11.51
C ALA A 146 3.54 5.21 12.12
N LYS A 147 2.93 6.09 11.32
CA LYS A 147 1.78 6.92 11.71
C LYS A 147 0.52 6.36 11.07
N PRO A 148 -0.39 5.76 11.85
CA PRO A 148 -1.57 5.11 11.28
C PRO A 148 -2.53 6.10 10.62
N ALA A 149 -3.12 5.68 9.51
CA ALA A 149 -4.35 6.26 8.98
C ALA A 149 -5.54 5.55 9.63
N ILE A 150 -6.54 6.30 10.07
CA ILE A 150 -7.75 5.73 10.66
C ILE A 150 -8.91 5.90 9.68
N VAL A 151 -9.50 4.78 9.26
CA VAL A 151 -10.68 4.76 8.39
C VAL A 151 -11.77 3.94 9.06
N GLU A 152 -12.92 4.55 9.35
CA GLU A 152 -14.09 3.92 9.95
C GLU A 152 -13.76 3.04 11.19
N GLY A 153 -12.77 3.45 11.99
CA GLY A 153 -12.33 2.75 13.21
C GLY A 153 -11.28 1.64 12.98
N ILE A 154 -10.80 1.44 11.76
CA ILE A 154 -9.69 0.54 11.43
C ILE A 154 -8.42 1.36 11.27
N ALA A 155 -7.32 0.90 11.88
CA ALA A 155 -5.98 1.50 11.76
C ALA A 155 -5.22 0.84 10.61
N PHE A 156 -4.76 1.66 9.65
CA PHE A 156 -3.94 1.25 8.51
C PHE A 156 -2.53 1.81 8.67
N SER A 157 -1.52 0.99 8.45
CA SER A 157 -0.11 1.40 8.41
C SER A 157 0.67 0.41 7.56
N HIS A 158 1.85 0.80 7.09
CA HIS A 158 2.75 -0.16 6.46
C HIS A 158 3.12 -1.28 7.45
N TYR A 159 3.51 -0.91 8.66
CA TYR A 159 3.63 -1.79 9.82
C TYR A 159 3.33 -1.02 11.11
N PHE A 160 3.05 -1.74 12.18
CA PHE A 160 3.04 -1.21 13.55
C PHE A 160 4.28 -1.70 14.29
N THR A 161 4.74 -0.93 15.27
CA THR A 161 5.89 -1.29 16.09
C THR A 161 5.47 -1.73 17.48
N SER A 162 6.31 -2.52 18.13
CA SER A 162 6.09 -2.96 19.51
C SER A 162 7.37 -3.02 20.33
N GLY A 163 7.19 -2.99 21.65
CA GLY A 163 8.30 -3.02 22.61
C GLY A 163 9.11 -1.72 22.62
N VAL A 164 10.03 -1.62 23.57
CA VAL A 164 10.89 -0.44 23.78
C VAL A 164 11.79 -0.15 22.57
N MET A 165 12.19 -1.20 21.85
CA MET A 165 13.06 -1.10 20.69
C MET A 165 12.34 -0.68 19.39
N GLY A 166 11.02 -0.53 19.42
CA GLY A 166 10.23 -0.08 18.26
C GLY A 166 10.35 -1.01 17.04
N ARG A 167 10.51 -2.32 17.24
CA ARG A 167 10.61 -3.28 16.12
C ARG A 167 9.25 -3.50 15.46
N PRO A 168 9.19 -3.66 14.12
CA PRO A 168 7.96 -4.03 13.44
C PRO A 168 7.34 -5.29 14.05
N ILE A 169 6.03 -5.27 14.21
CA ILE A 169 5.26 -6.46 14.57
C ILE A 169 5.30 -7.43 13.37
N GLY A 170 5.54 -8.69 13.63
CA GLY A 170 5.64 -9.72 12.59
C GLY A 170 5.63 -11.12 13.19
N GLY A 171 6.09 -12.09 12.41
CA GLY A 171 6.20 -13.50 12.80
C GLY A 171 5.10 -14.38 12.21
N LEU A 172 5.08 -15.66 12.60
CA LEU A 172 4.21 -16.67 12.02
C LEU A 172 2.71 -16.38 12.22
N ASN A 173 2.35 -15.83 13.38
CA ASN A 173 0.97 -15.44 13.74
C ASN A 173 0.85 -13.91 13.73
N HIS A 174 1.17 -13.29 12.58
CA HIS A 174 1.31 -11.84 12.47
C HIS A 174 -0.01 -11.12 12.80
N ALA A 175 -1.12 -11.54 12.19
CA ALA A 175 -2.44 -10.94 12.42
C ALA A 175 -2.88 -11.02 13.89
N ARG A 176 -2.66 -12.15 14.56
CA ARG A 176 -2.92 -12.28 15.99
C ARG A 176 -2.02 -11.38 16.84
N SER A 177 -0.75 -11.24 16.43
CA SER A 177 0.19 -10.34 17.10
C SER A 177 -0.24 -8.87 16.99
N LEU A 178 -0.83 -8.47 15.85
CA LEU A 178 -1.44 -7.13 15.71
C LEU A 178 -2.54 -6.92 16.74
N LEU A 179 -3.51 -7.85 16.85
CA LEU A 179 -4.61 -7.73 17.79
C LEU A 179 -4.16 -7.60 19.25
N THR A 180 -3.16 -8.39 19.65
CA THR A 180 -2.68 -8.38 21.03
C THR A 180 -1.82 -7.18 21.40
N LYS A 181 -1.18 -6.54 20.40
CA LYS A 181 -0.26 -5.41 20.63
C LYS A 181 -0.88 -4.06 20.29
N CYS A 182 -1.75 -3.99 19.28
CA CYS A 182 -2.42 -2.74 18.89
C CYS A 182 -3.75 -2.54 19.62
N LEU A 183 -4.39 -3.62 20.11
CA LEU A 183 -5.67 -3.61 20.85
C LEU A 183 -6.81 -2.93 20.05
N THR A 184 -6.71 -2.91 18.75
CA THR A 184 -7.70 -2.33 17.83
C THR A 184 -7.63 -3.04 16.49
N SER A 185 -8.65 -2.86 15.66
CA SER A 185 -8.61 -3.36 14.28
C SER A 185 -7.45 -2.71 13.52
N SER A 186 -6.58 -3.56 12.97
CA SER A 186 -5.30 -3.12 12.41
C SER A 186 -4.97 -3.89 11.13
N ILE A 187 -4.62 -3.17 10.08
CA ILE A 187 -4.29 -3.72 8.77
C ILE A 187 -2.91 -3.25 8.33
N VAL A 188 -2.06 -4.18 7.89
CA VAL A 188 -0.67 -3.91 7.51
C VAL A 188 -0.25 -4.65 6.23
N GLY A 189 0.84 -4.16 5.59
CA GLY A 189 1.62 -4.82 4.55
C GLY A 189 2.94 -5.39 5.09
N HIS A 190 4.06 -4.97 4.50
CA HIS A 190 5.46 -5.15 4.90
C HIS A 190 5.98 -6.59 4.87
N SER A 191 5.29 -7.55 5.45
CA SER A 191 5.77 -8.93 5.51
C SER A 191 5.44 -9.75 4.25
N HIS A 192 4.64 -9.20 3.34
CA HIS A 192 4.15 -9.83 2.11
C HIS A 192 3.35 -11.13 2.33
N LEU A 193 3.09 -11.48 3.57
CA LEU A 193 2.28 -12.64 3.95
C LEU A 193 0.80 -12.28 3.92
N ARG A 194 -0.06 -13.30 3.77
CA ARG A 194 -1.48 -13.16 4.04
C ARG A 194 -1.81 -13.84 5.35
N ASP A 195 -2.33 -13.07 6.29
CA ASP A 195 -2.79 -13.60 7.57
C ASP A 195 -3.99 -12.79 8.06
N MET A 196 -4.91 -13.43 8.74
CA MET A 196 -6.10 -12.79 9.28
C MET A 196 -6.47 -13.41 10.63
N SER A 197 -6.85 -12.59 11.57
CA SER A 197 -7.34 -13.02 12.88
C SER A 197 -8.40 -12.07 13.39
N GLU A 198 -9.38 -12.60 14.06
CA GLU A 198 -10.42 -11.83 14.74
C GLU A 198 -10.41 -12.11 16.23
N TYR A 199 -10.85 -11.13 17.01
CA TYR A 199 -11.02 -11.25 18.43
C TYR A 199 -12.28 -10.52 18.88
N VAL A 200 -13.01 -11.09 19.81
CA VAL A 200 -14.15 -10.44 20.45
C VAL A 200 -13.74 -10.04 21.87
N THR A 201 -13.77 -8.75 22.14
CA THR A 201 -13.45 -8.19 23.46
C THR A 201 -14.53 -8.59 24.49
N VAL A 202 -14.21 -8.45 25.78
CA VAL A 202 -15.18 -8.72 26.86
C VAL A 202 -16.44 -7.83 26.81
N THR A 203 -16.36 -6.70 26.11
CA THR A 203 -17.50 -5.79 25.88
C THR A 203 -18.31 -6.18 24.63
N GLY A 204 -17.98 -7.29 23.97
CA GLY A 204 -18.64 -7.74 22.74
C GLY A 204 -18.18 -7.03 21.46
N LYS A 205 -17.19 -6.13 21.53
CA LYS A 205 -16.63 -5.50 20.33
C LYS A 205 -15.71 -6.46 19.59
N ARG A 206 -15.99 -6.69 18.29
CA ARG A 206 -15.09 -7.43 17.41
C ARG A 206 -13.97 -6.52 16.94
N ILE A 207 -12.75 -7.05 16.84
CA ILE A 207 -11.59 -6.40 16.25
C ILE A 207 -10.91 -7.34 15.25
N LEU A 208 -10.38 -6.78 14.16
CA LEU A 208 -9.78 -7.48 13.02
C LEU A 208 -8.28 -7.17 12.94
N GLY A 209 -7.44 -8.20 12.93
CA GLY A 209 -6.04 -8.11 12.50
C GLY A 209 -5.90 -8.69 11.09
N LEU A 210 -5.29 -7.92 10.17
CA LEU A 210 -5.12 -8.37 8.80
C LEU A 210 -3.74 -7.99 8.26
N VAL A 211 -3.08 -8.95 7.62
CA VAL A 211 -1.84 -8.79 6.87
C VAL A 211 -2.16 -9.01 5.40
N ALA A 212 -1.99 -7.98 4.59
CA ALA A 212 -2.64 -7.90 3.30
C ALA A 212 -1.84 -8.51 2.12
N GLY A 213 -0.67 -9.08 2.37
CA GLY A 213 0.18 -9.60 1.30
C GLY A 213 0.99 -8.52 0.59
N CYS A 214 1.16 -8.68 -0.73
CA CYS A 214 1.83 -7.71 -1.59
C CYS A 214 1.17 -7.66 -2.98
N TYR A 215 1.52 -6.64 -3.77
CA TYR A 215 0.93 -6.43 -5.10
C TYR A 215 1.98 -6.30 -6.20
N PHE A 216 2.98 -7.19 -6.18
CA PHE A 216 4.01 -7.30 -7.22
C PHE A 216 4.22 -8.76 -7.63
N GLU A 217 4.89 -8.99 -8.78
CA GLU A 217 5.10 -10.34 -9.32
C GLU A 217 6.58 -10.69 -9.54
N HIS A 218 7.43 -9.65 -9.66
CA HIS A 218 8.86 -9.87 -9.86
C HIS A 218 9.51 -10.48 -8.61
N GLU A 219 10.60 -11.17 -8.82
CA GLU A 219 11.43 -11.67 -7.74
C GLU A 219 12.29 -10.55 -7.18
N MET A 220 12.48 -10.55 -5.88
CA MET A 220 13.37 -9.62 -5.17
C MET A 220 14.61 -10.38 -4.73
N GLU A 221 15.78 -9.97 -5.19
CA GLU A 221 17.05 -10.65 -4.92
C GLU A 221 17.38 -10.81 -3.44
N TRP A 222 16.91 -9.88 -2.60
CA TRP A 222 17.24 -9.85 -1.17
C TRP A 222 16.34 -10.70 -0.28
N THR A 223 15.26 -11.28 -0.80
CA THR A 223 14.22 -11.95 0.03
C THR A 223 14.36 -13.47 0.09
N GLY A 224 15.34 -14.07 -0.58
CA GLY A 224 15.42 -15.53 -0.69
C GLY A 224 14.18 -16.11 -1.39
N GLU A 225 13.66 -17.25 -0.89
CA GLU A 225 12.50 -17.89 -1.49
C GLU A 225 11.22 -17.11 -1.21
N ASN A 226 10.60 -16.57 -2.28
CA ASN A 226 9.33 -15.82 -2.24
C ASN A 226 8.08 -16.72 -2.21
N LEU A 227 8.22 -17.99 -1.85
CA LEU A 227 7.16 -19.01 -1.92
C LEU A 227 5.95 -18.71 -1.02
N ARG A 228 6.15 -17.99 0.08
CA ARG A 228 5.11 -17.69 1.06
C ARG A 228 4.36 -16.39 0.80
N TYR A 229 4.80 -15.60 -0.19
CA TYR A 229 4.17 -14.33 -0.50
C TYR A 229 2.78 -14.54 -1.10
N TRP A 230 1.80 -13.84 -0.56
CA TRP A 230 0.50 -13.77 -1.19
C TRP A 230 0.40 -12.48 -2.00
N ARG A 231 0.02 -12.62 -3.28
CA ARG A 231 0.00 -11.53 -4.26
C ARG A 231 -1.42 -11.22 -4.68
N GLY A 232 -1.89 -10.00 -4.39
CA GLY A 232 -3.25 -9.59 -4.75
C GLY A 232 -3.65 -8.26 -4.15
N LEU A 233 -4.92 -7.94 -4.30
CA LEU A 233 -5.60 -6.82 -3.65
C LEU A 233 -6.51 -7.35 -2.55
N VAL A 234 -6.78 -6.53 -1.55
CA VAL A 234 -7.82 -6.83 -0.55
C VAL A 234 -8.93 -5.80 -0.72
N TYR A 235 -10.17 -6.28 -0.71
CA TYR A 235 -11.34 -5.42 -0.73
C TYR A 235 -12.13 -5.64 0.55
N LEU A 236 -12.43 -4.57 1.27
CA LEU A 236 -13.20 -4.65 2.50
C LEU A 236 -14.63 -4.21 2.22
N HIS A 237 -15.56 -5.12 2.49
CA HIS A 237 -16.98 -4.86 2.47
C HIS A 237 -17.48 -4.44 3.86
N ASP A 238 -18.58 -3.73 3.89
CA ASP A 238 -19.34 -3.40 5.09
C ASP A 238 -18.51 -2.78 6.23
N VAL A 239 -17.54 -1.90 5.86
CA VAL A 239 -16.65 -1.27 6.83
C VAL A 239 -17.42 -0.32 7.72
N TYR A 240 -17.43 -0.60 9.03
CA TYR A 240 -18.11 0.19 10.05
C TYR A 240 -17.57 -0.11 11.46
N ASP A 241 -17.30 0.92 12.24
CA ASP A 241 -16.90 0.85 13.66
C ASP A 241 -15.75 -0.14 13.95
N GLY A 242 -14.76 -0.15 13.06
CA GLY A 242 -13.57 -0.99 13.21
C GLY A 242 -13.74 -2.43 12.68
N MET A 243 -14.86 -2.76 12.07
CA MET A 243 -15.09 -4.08 11.46
C MET A 243 -15.26 -4.00 9.94
N ALA A 244 -14.95 -5.09 9.26
CA ALA A 244 -15.12 -5.26 7.82
C ALA A 244 -15.19 -6.75 7.48
N GLU A 245 -15.70 -7.05 6.28
CA GLU A 245 -15.65 -8.40 5.68
C GLU A 245 -14.61 -8.39 4.54
N PRO A 246 -13.42 -9.00 4.72
CA PRO A 246 -12.35 -8.97 3.72
C PRO A 246 -12.56 -9.94 2.57
N GLU A 247 -12.44 -9.45 1.34
CA GLU A 247 -12.35 -10.24 0.10
C GLU A 247 -10.90 -10.21 -0.41
N PHE A 248 -10.26 -11.37 -0.54
CA PHE A 248 -8.90 -11.50 -1.05
C PHE A 248 -8.91 -11.80 -2.55
N LEU A 249 -8.35 -10.92 -3.36
CA LEU A 249 -8.38 -10.93 -4.81
C LEU A 249 -6.98 -11.25 -5.36
N SER A 250 -6.73 -12.51 -5.67
CA SER A 250 -5.43 -12.96 -6.18
C SER A 250 -5.06 -12.26 -7.50
N LEU A 251 -3.85 -11.74 -7.59
CA LEU A 251 -3.37 -11.07 -8.81
C LEU A 251 -3.36 -12.00 -10.01
N LYS A 252 -2.78 -13.20 -9.88
CA LYS A 252 -2.66 -14.16 -10.98
C LYS A 252 -4.00 -14.83 -11.31
N ASN A 253 -4.70 -15.35 -10.32
CA ASN A 253 -5.82 -16.25 -10.54
C ASN A 253 -7.18 -15.54 -10.69
N TYR A 254 -7.27 -14.25 -10.37
CA TYR A 254 -8.51 -13.50 -10.49
C TYR A 254 -8.32 -12.19 -11.27
N LEU A 255 -7.47 -11.29 -10.78
CA LEU A 255 -7.38 -9.94 -11.35
C LEU A 255 -6.87 -9.95 -12.78
N LYS A 256 -5.79 -10.68 -13.08
CA LYS A 256 -5.29 -10.79 -14.45
C LYS A 256 -6.29 -11.47 -15.39
N MET A 257 -6.94 -12.53 -14.96
CA MET A 257 -7.92 -13.21 -15.80
C MET A 257 -9.14 -12.32 -16.13
N LYS A 258 -9.47 -11.38 -15.25
CA LYS A 258 -10.61 -10.47 -15.45
C LYS A 258 -10.25 -9.22 -16.27
N TYR A 259 -9.02 -8.72 -16.17
CA TYR A 259 -8.65 -7.39 -16.70
C TYR A 259 -7.55 -7.43 -17.78
N THR A 260 -7.09 -8.61 -18.20
CA THR A 260 -6.20 -8.79 -19.36
C THR A 260 -7.00 -9.23 -20.55
#